data_4d21ac0092301c65cc74aa4a8f0d5757
#
_entry.id   4d21ac0092301c65cc74aa4a8f0d5757
#
_cell.length_a   1.000
_cell.length_b   1.000
_cell.length_c   1.000
_cell.angle_alpha   90.00
_cell.angle_beta   90.00
_cell.angle_gamma   90.00
#
_symmetry.space_group_name_H-M   'P 1'
#
loop_
_entity.id
_entity.type
_entity.pdbx_description
1 polymer ?
#
loop_
_entity_poly.entity_id
_entity_poly.type
_entity_poly.pdbx_seq_one_letter_code
_entity_poly.pdbx_strand_id
1 'polypeptide(L)'
;MNNPDIRWQQPFTNFQRAFLLLREAIEQDPAQLSQLEKEGIIQRFEYTFELAWKVLKDRMEFDGLELDKISPKAVVRQAFNAKYISNPDTWLKMIGDRNLMSHTYDFAKFEAIIKTIRESYLPYLDNWYLELLTELNGQWKSVVSTALY
;
A
#
# COMPACT_ATOMS: atom_id res chain seq x y z
N MET A 1 22.08 1.16 -23.48
CA MET A 1 21.38 2.40 -23.14
C MET A 1 20.62 2.24 -21.84
N ASN A 2 20.85 3.16 -20.94
CA ASN A 2 20.25 3.07 -19.63
C ASN A 2 18.86 3.70 -19.64
N ASN A 3 17.84 2.89 -19.33
CA ASN A 3 16.54 3.48 -19.04
C ASN A 3 16.63 4.29 -17.76
N PRO A 4 15.96 5.44 -17.72
CA PRO A 4 15.93 6.20 -16.49
C PRO A 4 15.35 5.35 -15.36
N ASP A 5 16.09 5.27 -14.27
CA ASP A 5 15.68 4.49 -13.12
C ASP A 5 14.80 5.33 -12.19
N ILE A 6 13.54 4.96 -12.08
CA ILE A 6 12.66 5.52 -11.08
C ILE A 6 12.66 4.54 -9.90
N ARG A 7 13.33 4.92 -8.82
CA ARG A 7 13.60 4.07 -7.66
C ARG A 7 12.35 3.35 -7.15
N TRP A 8 11.19 4.02 -7.14
CA TRP A 8 9.98 3.43 -6.59
C TRP A 8 9.12 2.69 -7.61
N GLN A 9 9.58 2.56 -8.85
CA GLN A 9 8.84 1.83 -9.90
C GLN A 9 8.69 0.35 -9.58
N GLN A 10 9.75 -0.32 -9.19
CA GLN A 10 9.70 -1.74 -8.84
C GLN A 10 8.88 -1.98 -7.56
N PRO A 11 9.08 -1.23 -6.48
CA PRO A 11 8.20 -1.30 -5.32
C PRO A 11 6.72 -1.07 -5.67
N PHE A 12 6.43 -0.11 -6.54
CA PHE A 12 5.07 0.13 -7.00
C PHE A 12 4.50 -1.09 -7.73
N THR A 13 5.26 -1.72 -8.61
CA THR A 13 4.82 -2.92 -9.33
C THR A 13 4.52 -4.06 -8.36
N ASN A 14 5.34 -4.24 -7.34
CA ASN A 14 5.13 -5.25 -6.32
C ASN A 14 3.85 -4.97 -5.51
N PHE A 15 3.66 -3.71 -5.13
CA PHE A 15 2.42 -3.28 -4.45
C PHE A 15 1.20 -3.51 -5.35
N GLN A 16 1.28 -3.12 -6.61
CA GLN A 16 0.19 -3.29 -7.57
C GLN A 16 -0.28 -4.75 -7.64
N ARG A 17 0.65 -5.69 -7.75
CA ARG A 17 0.31 -7.11 -7.80
C ARG A 17 -0.39 -7.57 -6.54
N ALA A 18 0.15 -7.20 -5.38
CA ALA A 18 -0.44 -7.58 -4.09
C ALA A 18 -1.82 -6.96 -3.92
N PHE A 19 -1.97 -5.69 -4.27
CA PHE A 19 -3.24 -4.97 -4.16
C PHE A 19 -4.32 -5.60 -5.04
N LEU A 20 -4.00 -5.93 -6.29
CA LEU A 20 -4.96 -6.55 -7.21
C LEU A 20 -5.40 -7.94 -6.72
N LEU A 21 -4.49 -8.71 -6.13
CA LEU A 21 -4.84 -10.00 -5.54
C LEU A 21 -5.74 -9.85 -4.31
N LEU A 22 -5.49 -8.85 -3.48
CA LEU A 22 -6.35 -8.54 -2.34
C LEU A 22 -7.74 -8.14 -2.81
N ARG A 23 -7.82 -7.26 -3.79
CA ARG A 23 -9.08 -6.78 -4.37
C ARG A 23 -9.89 -7.93 -4.95
N GLU A 24 -9.26 -8.83 -5.70
CA GLU A 24 -9.91 -10.02 -6.24
C GLU A 24 -10.53 -10.89 -5.14
N ALA A 25 -9.79 -11.11 -4.06
CA ALA A 25 -10.27 -11.91 -2.94
C ALA A 25 -11.46 -11.24 -2.23
N ILE A 26 -11.42 -9.93 -2.08
CA ILE A 26 -12.46 -9.16 -1.40
C ILE A 26 -13.75 -9.06 -2.22
N GLU A 27 -13.67 -9.20 -3.54
CA GLU A 27 -14.86 -9.17 -4.40
C GLU A 27 -15.75 -10.40 -4.24
N GLN A 28 -15.25 -11.47 -3.64
CA GLN A 28 -16.04 -12.67 -3.38
C GLN A 28 -17.10 -12.41 -2.31
N ASP A 29 -18.24 -13.12 -2.40
CA ASP A 29 -19.31 -13.04 -1.42
C ASP A 29 -18.77 -13.47 -0.04
N PRO A 30 -18.83 -12.62 1.00
CA PRO A 30 -18.34 -12.98 2.33
C PRO A 30 -19.01 -14.24 2.90
N ALA A 31 -20.27 -14.47 2.57
CA ALA A 31 -21.01 -15.64 3.07
C ALA A 31 -20.47 -16.95 2.49
N GLN A 32 -19.74 -16.90 1.38
CA GLN A 32 -19.21 -18.08 0.71
C GLN A 32 -17.74 -18.34 1.08
N LEU A 33 -17.12 -17.49 1.88
CA LEU A 33 -15.72 -17.64 2.24
C LEU A 33 -15.54 -18.69 3.32
N SER A 34 -14.63 -19.65 3.08
CA SER A 34 -14.18 -20.58 4.10
C SER A 34 -13.27 -19.88 5.09
N GLN A 35 -12.98 -20.51 6.23
CA GLN A 35 -12.01 -19.99 7.19
C GLN A 35 -10.64 -19.83 6.55
N LEU A 36 -10.21 -20.80 5.75
CA LEU A 36 -8.92 -20.72 5.06
C LEU A 36 -8.86 -19.54 4.11
N GLU A 37 -9.95 -19.28 3.39
CA GLU A 37 -10.03 -18.13 2.50
C GLU A 37 -9.99 -16.81 3.27
N LYS A 38 -10.66 -16.75 4.42
CA LYS A 38 -10.61 -15.56 5.30
C LYS A 38 -9.20 -15.30 5.81
N GLU A 39 -8.51 -16.34 6.25
CA GLU A 39 -7.11 -16.23 6.66
C GLU A 39 -6.23 -15.77 5.50
N GLY A 40 -6.49 -16.28 4.31
CA GLY A 40 -5.79 -15.85 3.10
C GLY A 40 -5.98 -14.37 2.79
N ILE A 41 -7.19 -13.85 2.98
CA ILE A 41 -7.48 -12.42 2.81
C ILE A 41 -6.66 -11.58 3.79
N ILE A 42 -6.60 -12.01 5.06
CA ILE A 42 -5.80 -11.31 6.08
C ILE A 42 -4.33 -11.29 5.67
N GLN A 43 -3.78 -12.41 5.22
CA GLN A 43 -2.39 -12.49 4.75
C GLN A 43 -2.14 -11.58 3.55
N ARG A 44 -3.07 -11.55 2.60
CA ARG A 44 -2.95 -10.65 1.44
C ARG A 44 -2.99 -9.18 1.86
N PHE A 45 -3.81 -8.85 2.85
CA PHE A 45 -3.85 -7.50 3.40
C PHE A 45 -2.52 -7.13 4.06
N GLU A 46 -2.00 -8.00 4.92
CA GLU A 46 -0.72 -7.74 5.60
C GLU A 46 0.40 -7.54 4.59
N TYR A 47 0.47 -8.38 3.57
CA TYR A 47 1.47 -8.31 2.53
C TYR A 47 1.31 -7.02 1.70
N THR A 48 0.08 -6.69 1.33
CA THR A 48 -0.21 -5.47 0.57
C THR A 48 0.19 -4.23 1.35
N PHE A 49 -0.15 -4.18 2.62
CA PHE A 49 0.21 -3.05 3.48
C PHE A 49 1.73 -2.91 3.61
N GLU A 50 2.43 -4.03 3.79
CA GLU A 50 3.89 -4.02 3.88
C GLU A 50 4.53 -3.41 2.63
N LEU A 51 4.02 -3.76 1.48
CA LEU A 51 4.51 -3.20 0.21
C LEU A 51 4.08 -1.73 0.05
N ALA A 52 2.91 -1.36 0.53
CA ALA A 52 2.41 0.00 0.42
C ALA A 52 3.30 1.02 1.14
N TRP A 53 3.61 0.79 2.41
CA TRP A 53 4.43 1.76 3.13
C TRP A 53 5.86 1.81 2.59
N LYS A 54 6.36 0.72 2.02
CA LYS A 54 7.67 0.72 1.35
C LYS A 54 7.67 1.56 0.08
N VAL A 55 6.57 1.58 -0.66
CA VAL A 55 6.42 2.50 -1.79
C VAL A 55 6.52 3.96 -1.33
N LEU A 56 5.85 4.31 -0.23
CA LEU A 56 5.97 5.65 0.34
C LEU A 56 7.42 5.99 0.67
N LYS A 57 8.11 5.08 1.33
CA LYS A 57 9.51 5.24 1.70
C LYS A 57 10.38 5.49 0.46
N ASP A 58 10.28 4.60 -0.52
CA ASP A 58 11.13 4.67 -1.71
C ASP A 58 10.83 5.91 -2.56
N ARG A 59 9.57 6.32 -2.59
CA ARG A 59 9.18 7.54 -3.29
C ARG A 59 9.78 8.79 -2.64
N MET A 60 9.71 8.87 -1.31
CA MET A 60 10.32 10.01 -0.60
C MET A 60 11.82 10.04 -0.79
N GLU A 61 12.49 8.89 -0.71
CA GLU A 61 13.93 8.81 -0.94
C GLU A 61 14.31 9.19 -2.38
N PHE A 62 13.50 8.77 -3.36
CA PHE A 62 13.69 9.15 -4.76
C PHE A 62 13.64 10.68 -4.93
N ASP A 63 12.76 11.34 -4.18
CA ASP A 63 12.62 12.80 -4.22
C ASP A 63 13.67 13.52 -3.38
N GLY A 64 14.60 12.79 -2.78
CA GLY A 64 15.72 13.36 -2.03
C GLY A 64 15.46 13.60 -0.55
N LEU A 65 14.32 13.13 -0.01
CA LEU A 65 14.08 13.25 1.43
C LEU A 65 14.91 12.23 2.20
N GLU A 66 15.52 12.70 3.27
CA GLU A 66 16.20 11.82 4.21
C GLU A 66 15.22 11.39 5.30
N LEU A 67 15.13 10.07 5.51
CA LEU A 67 14.25 9.50 6.52
C LEU A 67 15.04 9.22 7.79
N ASP A 68 14.64 9.84 8.90
CA ASP A 68 15.32 9.66 10.19
C ASP A 68 15.14 8.24 10.72
N LYS A 69 13.96 7.68 10.52
CA LYS A 69 13.59 6.35 11.02
C LYS A 69 12.85 5.59 9.95
N ILE A 70 13.23 4.32 9.76
CA ILE A 70 12.59 3.44 8.78
C ILE A 70 11.72 2.44 9.53
N SER A 71 10.48 2.84 9.78
CA SER A 71 9.43 1.99 10.32
C SER A 71 8.12 2.41 9.68
N PRO A 72 7.10 1.54 9.63
CA PRO A 72 5.83 1.92 9.01
C PRO A 72 5.26 3.22 9.58
N LYS A 73 5.22 3.33 10.90
CA LYS A 73 4.63 4.50 11.56
C LYS A 73 5.43 5.78 11.31
N ALA A 74 6.76 5.70 11.38
CA ALA A 74 7.61 6.86 11.13
C ALA A 74 7.53 7.31 9.68
N VAL A 75 7.54 6.38 8.74
CA VAL A 75 7.42 6.67 7.31
C VAL A 75 6.06 7.31 7.00
N VAL A 76 4.97 6.77 7.55
CA VAL A 76 3.63 7.34 7.34
C VAL A 76 3.54 8.77 7.89
N ARG A 77 4.07 9.01 9.07
CA ARG A 77 4.06 10.36 9.66
C ARG A 77 4.87 11.34 8.84
N GLN A 78 6.04 10.93 8.38
CA GLN A 78 6.87 11.78 7.53
C GLN A 78 6.22 12.03 6.18
N ALA A 79 5.57 11.02 5.60
CA ALA A 79 4.82 11.17 4.35
C ALA A 79 3.69 12.18 4.49
N PHE A 80 2.98 12.18 5.61
CA PHE A 80 1.95 13.16 5.88
C PHE A 80 2.53 14.57 6.02
N ASN A 81 3.61 14.71 6.81
CA ASN A 81 4.26 16.00 7.00
C ASN A 81 4.79 16.59 5.69
N ALA A 82 5.26 15.75 4.80
CA ALA A 82 5.79 16.16 3.49
C ALA A 82 4.73 16.18 2.39
N LYS A 83 3.46 15.98 2.75
CA LYS A 83 2.30 16.06 1.85
C LYS A 83 2.22 14.99 0.76
N TYR A 84 2.82 13.83 1.01
CA TYR A 84 2.66 12.67 0.13
C TYR A 84 1.32 11.97 0.33
N ILE A 85 0.76 12.08 1.52
CA ILE A 85 -0.58 11.57 1.84
C ILE A 85 -1.37 12.66 2.54
N SER A 86 -2.68 12.68 2.30
CA SER A 86 -3.56 13.72 2.83
C SER A 86 -4.11 13.40 4.21
N ASN A 87 -4.20 12.11 4.56
CA ASN A 87 -4.79 11.66 5.81
C ASN A 87 -3.99 10.49 6.38
N PRO A 88 -3.27 10.69 7.50
CA PRO A 88 -2.50 9.63 8.11
C PRO A 88 -3.36 8.63 8.88
N ASP A 89 -4.60 8.97 9.24
CA ASP A 89 -5.43 8.17 10.13
C ASP A 89 -5.72 6.78 9.58
N THR A 90 -6.06 6.68 8.31
CA THR A 90 -6.33 5.39 7.68
C THR A 90 -5.07 4.52 7.67
N TRP A 91 -3.91 5.12 7.38
CA TRP A 91 -2.63 4.42 7.41
C TRP A 91 -2.30 3.92 8.82
N LEU A 92 -2.52 4.75 9.83
CA LEU A 92 -2.26 4.38 11.23
C LEU A 92 -3.19 3.27 11.70
N LYS A 93 -4.45 3.29 11.25
CA LYS A 93 -5.40 2.20 11.51
C LYS A 93 -4.96 0.90 10.85
N MET A 94 -4.49 0.97 9.61
CA MET A 94 -3.96 -0.21 8.92
C MET A 94 -2.77 -0.81 9.68
N ILE A 95 -1.88 0.03 10.19
CA ILE A 95 -0.75 -0.42 11.02
C ILE A 95 -1.27 -1.17 12.26
N GLY A 96 -2.25 -0.58 12.95
CA GLY A 96 -2.83 -1.19 14.15
C GLY A 96 -3.47 -2.53 13.87
N ASP A 97 -4.26 -2.62 12.81
CA ASP A 97 -4.94 -3.86 12.44
C ASP A 97 -3.96 -4.92 11.96
N ARG A 98 -2.95 -4.54 11.18
CA ARG A 98 -1.90 -5.45 10.76
C ARG A 98 -1.15 -6.03 11.98
N ASN A 99 -0.81 -5.18 12.94
CA ASN A 99 -0.14 -5.64 14.15
C ASN A 99 -1.03 -6.55 14.99
N LEU A 100 -2.32 -6.23 15.09
CA LEU A 100 -3.28 -7.07 15.82
C LEU A 100 -3.41 -8.44 15.16
N MET A 101 -3.51 -8.50 13.85
CA MET A 101 -3.68 -9.76 13.13
C MET A 101 -2.44 -10.66 13.19
N SER A 102 -1.26 -10.08 13.36
CA SER A 102 -0.03 -10.87 13.51
C SER A 102 0.02 -11.64 14.82
N HIS A 103 -0.84 -11.33 15.80
CA HIS A 103 -0.81 -11.87 17.14
C HIS A 103 -2.13 -12.49 17.60
N THR A 104 -3.08 -12.70 16.70
CA THR A 104 -4.38 -13.25 17.09
C THR A 104 -4.89 -14.26 16.07
N TYR A 105 -5.62 -15.27 16.60
CA TYR A 105 -6.34 -16.27 15.80
C TYR A 105 -7.84 -16.23 16.10
N ASP A 106 -8.35 -15.10 16.56
CA ASP A 106 -9.76 -14.92 16.86
C ASP A 106 -10.53 -14.63 15.57
N PHE A 107 -11.38 -15.56 15.14
CA PHE A 107 -12.13 -15.45 13.90
C PHE A 107 -13.12 -14.29 13.89
N ALA A 108 -13.67 -13.92 15.04
CA ALA A 108 -14.54 -12.74 15.12
C ALA A 108 -13.78 -11.47 14.73
N LYS A 109 -12.52 -11.37 15.15
CA LYS A 109 -11.65 -10.25 14.75
C LYS A 109 -11.30 -10.33 13.27
N PHE A 110 -11.08 -11.51 12.72
CA PHE A 110 -10.83 -11.67 11.29
C PHE A 110 -12.00 -11.13 10.47
N GLU A 111 -13.23 -11.48 10.83
CA GLU A 111 -14.41 -11.01 10.12
C GLU A 111 -14.56 -9.49 10.21
N ALA A 112 -14.31 -8.91 11.39
CA ALA A 112 -14.36 -7.47 11.57
C ALA A 112 -13.31 -6.76 10.71
N ILE A 113 -12.09 -7.28 10.66
CA ILE A 113 -11.02 -6.72 9.84
C ILE A 113 -11.33 -6.85 8.35
N ILE A 114 -11.83 -8.00 7.91
CA ILE A 114 -12.22 -8.20 6.51
C ILE A 114 -13.28 -7.19 6.10
N LYS A 115 -14.25 -6.93 6.96
CA LYS A 115 -15.26 -5.89 6.72
C LYS A 115 -14.60 -4.51 6.60
N THR A 116 -13.67 -4.19 7.48
CA THR A 116 -12.94 -2.92 7.44
C THR A 116 -12.12 -2.80 6.17
N ILE A 117 -11.45 -3.88 5.74
CA ILE A 117 -10.72 -3.91 4.48
C ILE A 117 -11.65 -3.59 3.32
N ARG A 118 -12.81 -4.24 3.27
CA ARG A 118 -13.78 -4.06 2.19
C ARG A 118 -14.34 -2.64 2.14
N GLU A 119 -14.74 -2.11 3.29
CA GLU A 119 -15.48 -0.86 3.37
C GLU A 119 -14.60 0.38 3.45
N SER A 120 -13.39 0.25 3.96
CA SER A 120 -12.52 1.39 4.27
C SER A 120 -11.15 1.31 3.60
N TYR A 121 -10.39 0.24 3.85
CA TYR A 121 -9.00 0.17 3.41
C TYR A 121 -8.86 0.01 1.90
N LEU A 122 -9.66 -0.89 1.32
CA LEU A 122 -9.57 -1.14 -0.12
C LEU A 122 -9.93 0.09 -0.95
N PRO A 123 -11.05 0.79 -0.65
CA PRO A 123 -11.34 2.04 -1.37
C PRO A 123 -10.26 3.10 -1.20
N TYR A 124 -9.71 3.23 -0.01
CA TYR A 124 -8.62 4.18 0.25
C TYR A 124 -7.37 3.83 -0.56
N LEU A 125 -6.96 2.58 -0.54
CA LEU A 125 -5.80 2.11 -1.29
C LEU A 125 -6.03 2.21 -2.80
N ASP A 126 -7.25 2.01 -3.26
CA ASP A 126 -7.59 2.16 -4.68
C ASP A 126 -7.37 3.60 -5.15
N ASN A 127 -7.84 4.57 -4.39
CA ASN A 127 -7.62 5.98 -4.69
C ASN A 127 -6.13 6.34 -4.68
N TRP A 128 -5.41 5.86 -3.67
CA TRP A 128 -3.98 6.09 -3.56
C TRP A 128 -3.21 5.43 -4.72
N TYR A 129 -3.61 4.21 -5.10
CA TYR A 129 -3.04 3.51 -6.23
C TYR A 129 -3.17 4.33 -7.53
N LEU A 130 -4.34 4.90 -7.76
CA LEU A 130 -4.58 5.73 -8.95
C LEU A 130 -3.72 6.99 -8.93
N GLU A 131 -3.56 7.62 -7.78
CA GLU A 131 -2.67 8.78 -7.63
C GLU A 131 -1.21 8.40 -7.95
N LEU A 132 -0.75 7.27 -7.42
CA LEU A 132 0.61 6.78 -7.68
C LEU A 132 0.81 6.48 -9.16
N LEU A 133 -0.15 5.86 -9.80
CA LEU A 133 -0.09 5.53 -11.22
C LEU A 133 0.05 6.79 -12.07
N THR A 134 -0.72 7.82 -11.75
CA THR A 134 -0.65 9.11 -12.43
C THR A 134 0.73 9.77 -12.24
N GLU A 135 1.25 9.75 -11.02
CA GLU A 135 2.56 10.35 -10.75
C GLU A 135 3.70 9.56 -11.38
N LEU A 136 3.64 8.24 -11.35
CA LEU A 136 4.66 7.41 -11.98
C LEU A 136 4.71 7.66 -13.49
N ASN A 137 3.57 7.77 -14.14
CA ASN A 137 3.48 8.10 -15.56
C ASN A 137 4.02 9.50 -15.85
N GLY A 138 3.73 10.46 -14.99
CA GLY A 138 4.26 11.82 -15.12
C GLY A 138 5.77 11.87 -14.98
N GLN A 139 6.32 11.19 -13.99
CA GLN A 139 7.76 11.11 -13.77
C GLN A 139 8.47 10.40 -14.92
N TRP A 140 7.90 9.30 -15.41
CA TRP A 140 8.43 8.57 -16.54
C TRP A 140 8.50 9.46 -17.79
N LYS A 141 7.44 10.18 -18.09
CA LYS A 141 7.40 11.10 -19.22
C LYS A 141 8.43 12.21 -19.11
N SER A 142 8.59 12.77 -17.92
CA SER A 142 9.59 13.80 -17.66
C SER A 142 11.01 13.29 -17.89
N VAL A 143 11.33 12.12 -17.36
CA VAL A 143 12.64 11.49 -17.48
C VAL A 143 12.92 11.15 -18.95
N VAL A 144 11.98 10.56 -19.66
CA VAL A 144 12.12 10.22 -21.08
C VAL A 144 12.32 11.49 -21.91
N SER A 145 11.54 12.52 -21.64
CA SER A 145 11.66 13.82 -22.33
C SER A 145 13.07 14.42 -22.12
N THR A 146 13.59 14.37 -20.91
CA THR A 146 14.94 14.85 -20.61
C THR A 146 16.00 14.04 -21.34
N ALA A 147 15.81 12.72 -21.46
CA ALA A 147 16.75 11.85 -22.14
C ALA A 147 16.81 12.05 -23.66
N LEU A 148 15.73 12.61 -24.25
CA LEU A 148 15.65 12.87 -25.69
C LEU A 148 16.30 14.19 -26.10
N TYR A 149 16.56 15.07 -25.20
CA TYR A 149 17.17 16.37 -25.41
C TYR A 149 18.47 16.53 -24.66
#